data_02786a675f615d5180c615eedfd9f5b9
#
_entry.id   02786a675f615d5180c615eedfd9f5b9
#
_cell.length_a   1.000
_cell.length_b   1.000
_cell.length_c   1.000
_cell.angle_alpha   90.00
_cell.angle_beta   90.00
_cell.angle_gamma   90.00
#
_symmetry.space_group_name_H-M   'P 1'
#
loop_
_entity.id
_entity.type
_entity.pdbx_description
1 polymer ?
#
loop_
_entity_poly.entity_id
_entity_poly.type
_entity_poly.pdbx_seq_one_letter_code
_entity_poly.pdbx_strand_id
1 'polypeptide(L)'
;MVMVISVFVSNAQTVIKGDISTATGKDIVSEAMEHIGTPYRYGVSNPNRGFDCSGFTSYIYKQMDISLPRSSKGQFQKETEITDPRQLKKGDLVFFKGRSSRSRNIGHVGIVTNVNKETGEFSFIHASCSKGVTITKSTEKYYAKRYISACRILENSEDVEPFWIPTFKIIE
;
A
#
# COMPACT_ATOMS: atom_id res chain seq x y z
N MET A 1 64.19 18.48 16.13
CA MET A 1 63.39 17.30 16.51
C MET A 1 61.93 17.66 16.27
N VAL A 2 61.41 17.30 15.06
CA VAL A 2 60.07 17.64 14.64
C VAL A 2 59.18 16.46 14.93
N MET A 3 58.19 16.68 15.80
CA MET A 3 57.23 15.67 16.23
C MET A 3 56.07 15.62 15.22
N VAL A 4 55.99 14.56 14.41
CA VAL A 4 54.88 14.32 13.49
C VAL A 4 53.75 13.68 14.26
N ILE A 5 52.63 14.42 14.41
CA ILE A 5 51.41 13.88 15.00
C ILE A 5 50.60 13.20 13.86
N SER A 6 50.59 11.86 13.86
CA SER A 6 49.72 11.09 13.01
C SER A 6 48.28 11.13 13.54
N VAL A 7 47.37 11.79 12.84
CA VAL A 7 45.94 11.73 13.13
C VAL A 7 45.38 10.48 12.47
N PHE A 8 45.06 9.45 13.24
CA PHE A 8 44.26 8.32 12.80
C PHE A 8 42.80 8.76 12.70
N VAL A 9 42.29 8.94 11.48
CA VAL A 9 40.87 9.08 11.24
C VAL A 9 40.28 7.66 11.25
N SER A 10 39.64 7.29 12.35
CA SER A 10 38.86 6.08 12.45
C SER A 10 37.53 6.28 11.71
N ASN A 11 37.40 5.66 10.52
CA ASN A 11 36.14 5.54 9.83
C ASN A 11 35.20 4.60 10.61
N ALA A 12 34.46 5.15 11.56
CA ALA A 12 33.32 4.46 12.13
C ALA A 12 32.19 4.49 11.09
N GLN A 13 32.14 3.51 10.20
CA GLN A 13 30.96 3.19 9.42
C GLN A 13 29.90 2.67 10.39
N THR A 14 29.04 3.54 10.86
CA THR A 14 27.80 3.17 11.52
C THR A 14 26.91 2.50 10.46
N VAL A 15 26.94 1.19 10.40
CA VAL A 15 25.97 0.41 9.62
C VAL A 15 24.63 0.57 10.31
N ILE A 16 23.83 1.52 9.84
CA ILE A 16 22.41 1.57 10.19
C ILE A 16 21.74 0.48 9.36
N LYS A 17 21.68 -0.73 9.92
CA LYS A 17 20.94 -1.85 9.38
C LYS A 17 19.47 -1.69 9.82
N GLY A 18 18.75 -0.82 9.12
CA GLY A 18 17.30 -0.80 9.11
C GLY A 18 16.88 -1.08 7.68
N ASP A 19 16.41 -2.26 7.38
CA ASP A 19 15.76 -2.57 6.11
C ASP A 19 14.47 -1.71 6.02
N ILE A 20 14.60 -0.50 5.49
CA ILE A 20 13.46 0.26 5.03
C ILE A 20 13.00 -0.47 3.77
N SER A 21 11.83 -1.09 3.81
CA SER A 21 11.20 -1.63 2.60
C SER A 21 11.18 -0.53 1.53
N THR A 22 11.91 -0.74 0.45
CA THR A 22 11.93 0.19 -0.70
C THR A 22 10.71 0.01 -1.60
N ALA A 23 9.76 -0.85 -1.20
CA ALA A 23 8.56 -1.15 -1.95
C ALA A 23 7.72 0.12 -2.17
N THR A 24 7.28 0.31 -3.39
CA THR A 24 6.42 1.42 -3.79
C THR A 24 4.96 0.96 -3.95
N GLY A 25 4.04 1.92 -3.99
CA GLY A 25 2.64 1.60 -4.33
C GLY A 25 2.47 0.99 -5.72
N LYS A 26 3.39 1.23 -6.65
CA LYS A 26 3.40 0.58 -7.98
C LYS A 26 3.76 -0.89 -7.86
N ASP A 27 4.73 -1.25 -7.03
CA ASP A 27 5.14 -2.65 -6.82
C ASP A 27 3.99 -3.46 -6.21
N ILE A 28 3.30 -2.90 -5.20
CA ILE A 28 2.09 -3.50 -4.62
C ILE A 28 1.01 -3.74 -5.69
N VAL A 29 0.76 -2.75 -6.56
CA VAL A 29 -0.24 -2.89 -7.62
C VAL A 29 0.20 -3.90 -8.66
N SER A 30 1.47 -3.90 -9.07
CA SER A 30 2.02 -4.85 -10.04
C SER A 30 1.86 -6.29 -9.56
N GLU A 31 2.27 -6.57 -8.33
CA GLU A 31 2.08 -7.89 -7.71
C GLU A 31 0.59 -8.29 -7.63
N ALA A 32 -0.27 -7.36 -7.24
CA ALA A 32 -1.71 -7.62 -7.16
C ALA A 32 -2.34 -7.99 -8.51
N MET A 33 -1.87 -7.38 -9.60
CA MET A 33 -2.36 -7.62 -10.97
C MET A 33 -2.08 -9.05 -11.45
N GLU A 34 -0.98 -9.67 -11.03
CA GLU A 34 -0.61 -11.05 -11.38
C GLU A 34 -1.66 -12.08 -10.91
N HIS A 35 -2.52 -11.69 -9.98
CA HIS A 35 -3.52 -12.58 -9.38
C HIS A 35 -4.95 -12.36 -9.92
N ILE A 36 -5.13 -11.52 -10.94
CA ILE A 36 -6.47 -11.31 -11.55
C ILE A 36 -7.04 -12.66 -11.99
N GLY A 37 -8.34 -12.89 -11.66
CA GLY A 37 -9.05 -14.12 -11.98
C GLY A 37 -8.92 -15.21 -10.92
N THR A 38 -8.01 -15.09 -9.94
CA THR A 38 -7.93 -16.05 -8.82
C THR A 38 -9.27 -16.11 -8.08
N PRO A 39 -9.83 -17.30 -7.82
CA PRO A 39 -11.17 -17.44 -7.26
C PRO A 39 -11.26 -16.92 -5.82
N TYR A 40 -12.44 -16.41 -5.44
CA TYR A 40 -12.73 -16.09 -4.05
C TYR A 40 -12.92 -17.35 -3.21
N ARG A 41 -12.24 -17.43 -2.07
CA ARG A 41 -12.46 -18.45 -1.04
C ARG A 41 -12.36 -17.87 0.35
N TYR A 42 -13.45 -17.91 1.09
CA TYR A 42 -13.51 -17.41 2.45
C TYR A 42 -12.46 -18.08 3.36
N GLY A 43 -11.74 -17.29 4.15
CA GLY A 43 -10.71 -17.76 5.08
C GLY A 43 -9.39 -18.19 4.42
N VAL A 44 -9.25 -18.07 3.09
CA VAL A 44 -8.06 -18.50 2.36
C VAL A 44 -7.19 -17.31 1.96
N SER A 45 -5.86 -17.49 2.02
CA SER A 45 -4.83 -16.55 1.56
C SER A 45 -3.74 -17.35 0.83
N ASN A 46 -4.07 -17.84 -0.38
CA ASN A 46 -3.18 -18.72 -1.14
C ASN A 46 -3.46 -18.59 -2.65
N PRO A 47 -2.45 -18.23 -3.49
CA PRO A 47 -2.66 -17.99 -4.92
C PRO A 47 -3.19 -19.21 -5.68
N ASN A 48 -2.83 -20.44 -5.27
CA ASN A 48 -3.25 -21.69 -5.91
C ASN A 48 -4.62 -22.17 -5.44
N ARG A 49 -5.13 -21.67 -4.30
CA ARG A 49 -6.37 -22.13 -3.69
C ARG A 49 -7.48 -21.07 -3.72
N GLY A 50 -7.11 -19.81 -3.82
CA GLY A 50 -8.01 -18.66 -3.79
C GLY A 50 -7.72 -17.71 -2.64
N PHE A 51 -8.44 -16.60 -2.63
CA PHE A 51 -8.33 -15.54 -1.63
C PHE A 51 -9.69 -15.11 -1.11
N ASP A 52 -9.79 -14.76 0.18
CA ASP A 52 -10.77 -13.77 0.61
C ASP A 52 -10.18 -12.35 0.53
N CYS A 53 -10.98 -11.32 0.80
CA CYS A 53 -10.56 -9.93 0.60
C CYS A 53 -9.31 -9.54 1.40
N SER A 54 -9.29 -9.84 2.71
CA SER A 54 -8.15 -9.52 3.57
C SER A 54 -6.99 -10.52 3.42
N GLY A 55 -7.27 -11.75 3.00
CA GLY A 55 -6.25 -12.73 2.63
C GLY A 55 -5.49 -12.31 1.38
N PHE A 56 -6.18 -11.73 0.41
CA PHE A 56 -5.57 -11.17 -0.78
C PHE A 56 -4.62 -10.02 -0.42
N THR A 57 -5.12 -9.00 0.29
CA THR A 57 -4.28 -7.86 0.67
C THR A 57 -3.10 -8.27 1.55
N SER A 58 -3.29 -9.15 2.54
CA SER A 58 -2.19 -9.67 3.38
C SER A 58 -1.15 -10.42 2.55
N TYR A 59 -1.58 -11.20 1.56
CA TYR A 59 -0.68 -11.93 0.70
C TYR A 59 0.19 -10.98 -0.13
N ILE A 60 -0.43 -10.00 -0.81
CA ILE A 60 0.27 -9.03 -1.65
C ILE A 60 1.30 -8.22 -0.86
N TYR A 61 0.90 -7.66 0.28
CA TYR A 61 1.83 -6.87 1.10
C TYR A 61 2.97 -7.70 1.68
N LYS A 62 2.73 -8.99 1.96
CA LYS A 62 3.76 -9.91 2.42
C LYS A 62 4.86 -10.15 1.38
N GLN A 63 4.57 -10.07 0.06
CA GLN A 63 5.60 -10.14 -0.98
C GLN A 63 6.60 -8.98 -0.91
N MET A 64 6.21 -7.89 -0.25
CA MET A 64 7.03 -6.71 0.01
C MET A 64 7.54 -6.65 1.47
N ASP A 65 7.58 -7.79 2.16
CA ASP A 65 7.99 -7.94 3.56
C ASP A 65 7.14 -7.14 4.58
N ILE A 66 5.92 -6.73 4.17
CA ILE A 66 4.98 -6.00 5.02
C ILE A 66 3.92 -6.94 5.56
N SER A 67 3.86 -7.10 6.89
CA SER A 67 2.88 -7.95 7.56
C SER A 67 1.60 -7.19 7.86
N LEU A 68 0.47 -7.64 7.32
CA LEU A 68 -0.86 -7.10 7.62
C LEU A 68 -1.68 -8.10 8.45
N PRO A 69 -2.55 -7.60 9.37
CA PRO A 69 -3.51 -8.44 10.07
C PRO A 69 -4.39 -9.26 9.13
N ARG A 70 -4.81 -10.45 9.56
CA ARG A 70 -5.57 -11.37 8.72
C ARG A 70 -7.01 -10.91 8.42
N SER A 71 -7.56 -9.97 9.16
CA SER A 71 -8.93 -9.49 8.97
C SER A 71 -8.97 -8.07 8.40
N SER A 72 -9.96 -7.77 7.56
CA SER A 72 -10.15 -6.43 6.98
C SER A 72 -10.31 -5.34 8.06
N LYS A 73 -10.99 -5.65 9.17
CA LYS A 73 -11.10 -4.72 10.30
C LYS A 73 -9.75 -4.48 10.98
N GLY A 74 -8.92 -5.51 11.13
CA GLY A 74 -7.59 -5.39 11.74
C GLY A 74 -6.59 -4.66 10.85
N GLN A 75 -6.80 -4.65 9.53
CA GLN A 75 -5.95 -3.93 8.57
C GLN A 75 -6.20 -2.41 8.56
N PHE A 76 -7.32 -1.95 9.10
CA PHE A 76 -7.60 -0.54 9.21
C PHE A 76 -6.79 0.08 10.34
N GLN A 77 -5.99 1.09 10.00
CA GLN A 77 -5.13 1.84 10.93
C GLN A 77 -5.62 3.29 10.97
N LYS A 78 -6.09 3.72 12.14
CA LYS A 78 -6.65 5.07 12.32
C LYS A 78 -5.58 6.16 12.15
N GLU A 79 -4.37 5.86 12.53
CA GLU A 79 -3.21 6.76 12.51
C GLU A 79 -2.80 7.15 11.06
N THR A 80 -3.06 6.25 10.11
CA THR A 80 -2.73 6.45 8.69
C THR A 80 -3.99 6.60 7.83
N GLU A 81 -5.12 6.96 8.43
CA GLU A 81 -6.40 7.14 7.73
C GLU A 81 -6.36 8.28 6.72
N ILE A 82 -6.87 8.00 5.53
CA ILE A 82 -7.05 8.97 4.44
C ILE A 82 -8.54 9.25 4.31
N THR A 83 -8.96 10.43 4.70
CA THR A 83 -10.38 10.84 4.70
C THR A 83 -10.82 11.45 3.37
N ASP A 84 -9.92 12.10 2.62
CA ASP A 84 -10.19 12.65 1.31
C ASP A 84 -9.70 11.69 0.19
N PRO A 85 -10.61 11.11 -0.61
CA PRO A 85 -10.23 10.20 -1.70
C PRO A 85 -9.29 10.82 -2.75
N ARG A 86 -9.23 12.15 -2.88
CA ARG A 86 -8.29 12.82 -3.78
C ARG A 86 -6.83 12.67 -3.33
N GLN A 87 -6.60 12.37 -2.06
CA GLN A 87 -5.27 12.12 -1.49
C GLN A 87 -4.81 10.67 -1.62
N LEU A 88 -5.68 9.78 -2.11
CA LEU A 88 -5.35 8.38 -2.34
C LEU A 88 -4.18 8.25 -3.32
N LYS A 89 -3.38 7.20 -3.14
CA LYS A 89 -2.27 6.81 -4.02
C LYS A 89 -2.37 5.32 -4.34
N LYS A 90 -1.67 4.90 -5.38
CA LYS A 90 -1.53 3.46 -5.69
C LYS A 90 -0.98 2.73 -4.47
N GLY A 91 -1.51 1.55 -4.20
CA GLY A 91 -1.12 0.75 -3.05
C GLY A 91 -1.89 1.07 -1.76
N ASP A 92 -2.59 2.20 -1.62
CA ASP A 92 -3.39 2.46 -0.42
C ASP A 92 -4.49 1.38 -0.24
N LEU A 93 -4.81 1.06 1.01
CA LEU A 93 -5.93 0.17 1.34
C LEU A 93 -7.23 0.96 1.41
N VAL A 94 -8.28 0.45 0.76
CA VAL A 94 -9.63 1.01 0.80
C VAL A 94 -10.60 0.05 1.46
N PHE A 95 -11.44 0.57 2.37
CA PHE A 95 -12.29 -0.21 3.24
C PHE A 95 -13.77 0.06 2.97
N PHE A 96 -14.54 -1.01 2.98
CA PHE A 96 -15.97 -0.96 2.70
C PHE A 96 -16.76 -1.72 3.78
N LYS A 97 -18.02 -1.34 3.95
CA LYS A 97 -18.99 -2.10 4.74
C LYS A 97 -19.11 -3.52 4.23
N GLY A 98 -19.37 -4.43 5.13
CA GLY A 98 -19.63 -5.83 4.79
C GLY A 98 -20.94 -6.02 4.03
N ARG A 99 -21.50 -7.25 4.11
CA ARG A 99 -22.72 -7.64 3.39
C ARG A 99 -23.91 -6.69 3.64
N SER A 100 -24.08 -6.20 4.86
CA SER A 100 -25.13 -5.22 5.19
C SER A 100 -24.62 -3.79 4.98
N SER A 101 -25.27 -3.04 4.09
CA SER A 101 -24.97 -1.61 3.89
C SER A 101 -25.43 -0.72 5.06
N ARG A 102 -26.29 -1.22 5.94
CA ARG A 102 -26.72 -0.53 7.17
C ARG A 102 -25.67 -0.62 8.27
N SER A 103 -24.82 -1.66 8.26
CA SER A 103 -23.70 -1.77 9.19
C SER A 103 -22.67 -0.69 8.91
N ARG A 104 -22.05 -0.14 9.97
CA ARG A 104 -20.89 0.75 9.88
C ARG A 104 -19.57 -0.02 10.00
N ASN A 105 -19.64 -1.34 10.21
CA ASN A 105 -18.44 -2.16 10.40
C ASN A 105 -17.74 -2.43 9.08
N ILE A 106 -16.40 -2.34 9.10
CA ILE A 106 -15.55 -2.79 8.02
C ILE A 106 -15.74 -4.30 7.83
N GLY A 107 -16.01 -4.70 6.60
CA GLY A 107 -16.20 -6.09 6.23
C GLY A 107 -15.61 -6.45 4.87
N HIS A 108 -14.95 -5.49 4.21
CA HIS A 108 -14.27 -5.70 2.95
C HIS A 108 -13.11 -4.73 2.77
N VAL A 109 -12.09 -5.13 2.01
CA VAL A 109 -10.88 -4.36 1.73
C VAL A 109 -10.40 -4.61 0.31
N GLY A 110 -9.76 -3.62 -0.30
CA GLY A 110 -9.07 -3.68 -1.57
C GLY A 110 -7.86 -2.76 -1.61
N ILE A 111 -7.10 -2.81 -2.69
CA ILE A 111 -5.88 -2.02 -2.94
C ILE A 111 -6.15 -1.03 -4.06
N VAL A 112 -5.88 0.25 -3.86
CA VAL A 112 -6.03 1.30 -4.88
C VAL A 112 -5.08 1.07 -6.04
N THR A 113 -5.61 1.06 -7.26
CA THR A 113 -4.84 0.90 -8.50
C THR A 113 -4.71 2.19 -9.29
N ASN A 114 -5.69 3.08 -9.20
CA ASN A 114 -5.68 4.37 -9.88
C ASN A 114 -6.62 5.36 -9.18
N VAL A 115 -6.31 6.66 -9.27
CA VAL A 115 -7.08 7.76 -8.67
C VAL A 115 -7.20 8.92 -9.64
N ASN A 116 -8.39 9.45 -9.77
CA ASN A 116 -8.61 10.77 -10.35
C ASN A 116 -8.49 11.81 -9.23
N LYS A 117 -7.45 12.63 -9.26
CA LYS A 117 -7.15 13.63 -8.23
C LYS A 117 -8.14 14.81 -8.19
N GLU A 118 -8.85 15.04 -9.28
CA GLU A 118 -9.84 16.13 -9.37
C GLU A 118 -11.17 15.71 -8.74
N THR A 119 -11.66 14.51 -9.10
CA THR A 119 -12.97 14.03 -8.66
C THR A 119 -12.92 13.19 -7.39
N GLY A 120 -11.75 12.58 -7.05
CA GLY A 120 -11.61 11.60 -5.97
C GLY A 120 -12.13 10.21 -6.34
N GLU A 121 -12.56 10.00 -7.60
CA GLU A 121 -12.90 8.66 -8.08
C GLU A 121 -11.65 7.79 -8.17
N PHE A 122 -11.77 6.54 -7.78
CA PHE A 122 -10.65 5.60 -7.81
C PHE A 122 -11.07 4.23 -8.32
N SER A 123 -10.07 3.48 -8.80
CA SER A 123 -10.20 2.05 -9.07
C SER A 123 -9.39 1.28 -8.04
N PHE A 124 -9.84 0.08 -7.70
CA PHE A 124 -9.17 -0.79 -6.73
C PHE A 124 -9.26 -2.25 -7.13
N ILE A 125 -8.22 -3.01 -6.81
CA ILE A 125 -8.17 -4.46 -6.99
C ILE A 125 -8.50 -5.15 -5.67
N HIS A 126 -9.33 -6.19 -5.72
CA HIS A 126 -9.79 -6.91 -4.55
C HIS A 126 -10.26 -8.33 -4.88
N ALA A 127 -10.34 -9.21 -3.90
CA ALA A 127 -11.01 -10.50 -4.06
C ALA A 127 -12.54 -10.33 -3.88
N SER A 128 -13.25 -10.29 -4.99
CA SER A 128 -14.72 -10.21 -5.05
C SER A 128 -15.35 -11.59 -4.81
N CYS A 129 -16.37 -11.66 -3.96
CA CYS A 129 -17.09 -12.93 -3.70
C CYS A 129 -17.71 -13.55 -4.96
N SER A 130 -18.02 -12.74 -5.99
CA SER A 130 -18.68 -13.21 -7.22
C SER A 130 -17.77 -13.34 -8.42
N LYS A 131 -16.64 -12.59 -8.45
CA LYS A 131 -15.76 -12.48 -9.62
C LYS A 131 -14.33 -12.96 -9.36
N GLY A 132 -14.00 -13.34 -8.11
CA GLY A 132 -12.60 -13.56 -7.73
C GLY A 132 -11.81 -12.26 -7.68
N VAL A 133 -10.50 -12.33 -7.86
CA VAL A 133 -9.64 -11.15 -7.89
C VAL A 133 -9.92 -10.34 -9.15
N THR A 134 -10.32 -9.09 -8.97
CA THR A 134 -10.78 -8.21 -10.06
C THR A 134 -10.56 -6.74 -9.72
N ILE A 135 -10.53 -5.88 -10.75
CA ILE A 135 -10.55 -4.43 -10.58
C ILE A 135 -11.98 -3.92 -10.64
N THR A 136 -12.29 -2.98 -9.76
CA THR A 136 -13.61 -2.35 -9.64
C THR A 136 -13.45 -0.84 -9.47
N LYS A 137 -14.40 -0.05 -10.00
CA LYS A 137 -14.43 1.40 -9.80
C LYS A 137 -15.20 1.75 -8.53
N SER A 138 -14.73 2.77 -7.80
CA SER A 138 -15.42 3.31 -6.62
C SER A 138 -16.84 3.80 -6.90
N THR A 139 -17.10 4.20 -8.15
CA THR A 139 -18.39 4.70 -8.63
C THR A 139 -19.44 3.59 -8.85
N GLU A 140 -19.04 2.31 -8.84
CA GLU A 140 -20.02 1.22 -8.92
C GLU A 140 -20.98 1.29 -7.73
N LYS A 141 -22.29 1.31 -8.02
CA LYS A 141 -23.39 1.54 -7.05
C LYS A 141 -23.25 0.71 -5.75
N TYR A 142 -22.73 -0.52 -5.85
CA TYR A 142 -22.52 -1.37 -4.69
C TYR A 142 -21.43 -0.82 -3.77
N TYR A 143 -20.28 -0.41 -4.31
CA TYR A 143 -19.12 0.06 -3.55
C TYR A 143 -19.26 1.52 -3.12
N ALA A 144 -19.81 2.39 -3.96
CA ALA A 144 -20.10 3.78 -3.62
C ALA A 144 -20.94 3.92 -2.34
N LYS A 145 -21.94 3.04 -2.16
CA LYS A 145 -22.79 3.02 -0.96
C LYS A 145 -22.12 2.39 0.28
N ARG A 146 -20.99 1.75 0.10
CA ARG A 146 -20.30 0.97 1.15
C ARG A 146 -18.94 1.48 1.54
N TYR A 147 -18.38 2.42 0.80
CA TYR A 147 -17.10 3.03 1.14
C TYR A 147 -17.14 3.61 2.57
N ILE A 148 -16.09 3.34 3.34
CA ILE A 148 -15.93 3.83 4.72
C ILE A 148 -14.76 4.80 4.77
N SER A 149 -13.55 4.34 4.41
CA SER A 149 -12.32 5.09 4.53
C SER A 149 -11.18 4.37 3.82
N ALA A 150 -9.99 4.91 3.91
CA ALA A 150 -8.76 4.33 3.40
C ALA A 150 -7.61 4.49 4.40
N CYS A 151 -6.55 3.71 4.23
CA CYS A 151 -5.30 3.85 4.99
C CYS A 151 -4.09 3.74 4.07
N ARG A 152 -3.04 4.48 4.39
CA ARG A 152 -1.72 4.35 3.77
C ARG A 152 -0.82 3.51 4.66
N ILE A 153 -0.29 2.42 4.12
CA ILE A 153 0.64 1.52 4.80
C ILE A 153 2.09 1.85 4.44
N LEU A 154 2.32 2.28 3.20
CA LEU A 154 3.65 2.67 2.71
C LEU A 154 3.86 4.18 2.94
N GLU A 155 4.84 4.55 3.74
CA GLU A 155 5.20 5.96 3.97
C GLU A 155 5.94 6.58 2.78
N ASN A 156 6.73 5.76 2.05
CA ASN A 156 7.50 6.18 0.88
C ASN A 156 6.65 6.13 -0.38
N SER A 157 5.84 7.14 -0.60
CA SER A 157 5.19 7.35 -1.89
C SER A 157 6.07 8.24 -2.78
N GLU A 158 6.06 7.97 -4.07
CA GLU A 158 6.84 8.58 -5.17
C GLU A 158 6.76 10.12 -5.32
N ASP A 159 6.25 10.83 -4.32
CA ASP A 159 6.15 12.29 -4.33
C ASP A 159 7.31 12.99 -3.63
N VAL A 160 8.39 12.30 -3.30
CA VAL A 160 9.66 12.96 -2.99
C VAL A 160 10.25 13.32 -4.35
N GLU A 161 9.89 14.50 -4.88
CA GLU A 161 10.68 15.18 -5.89
C GLU A 161 12.16 15.03 -5.48
N PRO A 162 13.06 14.58 -6.36
CA PRO A 162 14.45 14.46 -6.01
C PRO A 162 14.90 15.83 -5.50
N PHE A 163 15.29 15.90 -4.21
CA PHE A 163 15.84 17.12 -3.63
C PHE A 163 17.00 17.55 -4.53
N TRP A 164 16.79 18.62 -5.27
CA TRP A 164 17.76 19.22 -6.15
C TRP A 164 18.98 19.57 -5.30
N ILE A 165 20.02 18.74 -5.37
CA ILE A 165 21.34 19.11 -4.87
C ILE A 165 21.87 20.12 -5.89
N PRO A 166 22.01 21.41 -5.54
CA PRO A 166 22.61 22.36 -6.47
C PRO A 166 24.04 21.89 -6.75
N THR A 167 24.30 21.58 -8.01
CA THR A 167 25.65 21.31 -8.50
C THR A 167 26.49 22.56 -8.22
N PHE A 168 27.36 22.51 -7.21
CA PHE A 168 28.38 23.52 -7.05
C PHE A 168 29.23 23.50 -8.33
N LYS A 169 29.10 24.55 -9.15
CA LYS A 169 30.08 24.86 -10.17
C LYS A 169 31.41 25.02 -9.50
N ILE A 170 32.34 24.10 -9.72
CA ILE A 170 33.75 24.29 -9.46
C ILE A 170 34.19 25.37 -10.45
N ILE A 171 34.49 26.57 -9.99
CA ILE A 171 35.11 27.60 -10.76
C ILE A 171 36.63 27.28 -10.75
N GLU A 172 37.18 26.96 -11.90
CA GLU A 172 38.64 26.90 -12.12
C GLU A 172 39.27 28.27 -12.03
#